data_9cb6c40a27d5fb68d11244e8405ba211
#
_entry.id   9cb6c40a27d5fb68d11244e8405ba211
#
_cell.length_a   1.000
_cell.length_b   1.000
_cell.length_c   1.000
_cell.angle_alpha   90.00
_cell.angle_beta   90.00
_cell.angle_gamma   90.00
#
_symmetry.space_group_name_H-M   'P 1'
#
loop_
_entity.id
_entity.type
_entity.pdbx_description
1 polymer ?
#
loop_
_entity_poly.entity_id
_entity_poly.type
_entity_poly.pdbx_seq_one_letter_code
_entity_poly.pdbx_strand_id
1 'polypeptide(L)'
;MSRKAMEQELEKISGTVEDVTYHNEESGFTVLLVDVDGDPVTVVGEVPEIAEGEEITATGNYKVHGTYGVQFRAELIERTLPATAGAIRKYLSSGAVKGLGPALAGRIVARFGDDTLTIIEKEPERLTEVRGISAEKARKIGEEYQRQFGIRSVMSLLASLGLPAATAIKAWRRWGANTADVLKSDPYAPVSYTHLRAHETRRHLVC
;
A
#
# COMPACT_ATOMS: atom_id res chain seq x y z
N MET A 1 12.10 -15.46 40.05
CA MET A 1 11.08 -16.10 39.22
C MET A 1 11.07 -15.37 37.89
N SER A 2 11.77 -15.95 36.90
CA SER A 2 11.91 -15.38 35.56
C SER A 2 10.60 -15.38 34.82
N ARG A 3 10.08 -14.20 34.48
CA ARG A 3 9.08 -14.04 33.42
C ARG A 3 9.77 -14.34 32.08
N LYS A 4 9.74 -15.60 31.68
CA LYS A 4 9.94 -15.98 30.29
C LYS A 4 8.75 -15.40 29.54
N ALA A 5 8.93 -14.23 28.90
CA ALA A 5 8.02 -13.79 27.85
C ALA A 5 8.05 -14.91 26.83
N MET A 6 6.89 -15.58 26.65
CA MET A 6 6.69 -16.45 25.51
C MET A 6 6.81 -15.53 24.28
N GLU A 7 7.93 -15.62 23.56
CA GLU A 7 7.99 -15.21 22.18
C GLU A 7 6.93 -16.03 21.47
N GLN A 8 5.77 -15.42 21.25
CA GLN A 8 4.78 -16.00 20.36
C GLN A 8 5.43 -16.01 18.98
N GLU A 9 5.69 -17.19 18.45
CA GLU A 9 6.13 -17.35 17.07
C GLU A 9 5.13 -16.62 16.18
N LEU A 10 5.63 -15.64 15.40
CA LEU A 10 4.80 -14.91 14.46
C LEU A 10 4.44 -15.84 13.32
N GLU A 11 3.17 -15.92 13.02
CA GLU A 11 2.65 -16.65 11.87
C GLU A 11 2.75 -15.78 10.61
N LYS A 12 2.81 -16.42 9.45
CA LYS A 12 2.84 -15.76 8.16
C LYS A 12 1.68 -16.26 7.32
N ILE A 13 0.83 -15.34 6.85
CA ILE A 13 -0.26 -15.65 5.93
C ILE A 13 -0.09 -14.84 4.66
N SER A 14 -0.48 -15.41 3.53
CA SER A 14 -0.45 -14.74 2.22
C SER A 14 -1.80 -14.89 1.55
N GLY A 15 -2.25 -13.85 0.85
CA GLY A 15 -3.54 -13.89 0.17
C GLY A 15 -3.82 -12.63 -0.63
N THR A 16 -4.97 -12.63 -1.30
CA THR A 16 -5.46 -11.51 -2.11
C THR A 16 -6.44 -10.66 -1.31
N VAL A 17 -6.26 -9.34 -1.34
CA VAL A 17 -7.19 -8.39 -0.70
C VAL A 17 -8.52 -8.43 -1.42
N GLU A 18 -9.55 -8.90 -0.72
CA GLU A 18 -10.92 -8.96 -1.20
C GLU A 18 -11.66 -7.62 -1.02
N ASP A 19 -11.47 -7.00 0.15
CA ASP A 19 -12.13 -5.75 0.51
C ASP A 19 -11.26 -4.95 1.49
N VAL A 20 -11.32 -3.62 1.39
CA VAL A 20 -10.73 -2.69 2.34
C VAL A 20 -11.84 -2.13 3.22
N THR A 21 -12.18 -2.88 4.27
CA THR A 21 -13.31 -2.58 5.16
C THR A 21 -13.13 -1.25 5.90
N TYR A 22 -11.88 -0.91 6.26
CA TYR A 22 -11.54 0.36 6.91
C TYR A 22 -10.11 0.76 6.60
N HIS A 23 -9.89 2.05 6.38
CA HIS A 23 -8.56 2.63 6.24
C HIS A 23 -8.49 4.04 6.83
N ASN A 24 -7.46 4.28 7.62
CA ASN A 24 -7.16 5.61 8.16
C ASN A 24 -5.91 6.17 7.48
N GLU A 25 -6.08 7.20 6.67
CA GLU A 25 -5.00 7.82 5.87
C GLU A 25 -3.87 8.44 6.71
N GLU A 26 -4.15 8.85 7.95
CA GLU A 26 -3.14 9.51 8.79
C GLU A 26 -2.23 8.52 9.50
N SER A 27 -2.80 7.45 10.06
CA SER A 27 -2.07 6.43 10.81
C SER A 27 -1.64 5.24 9.94
N GLY A 28 -2.31 5.02 8.81
CA GLY A 28 -2.18 3.82 8.01
C GLY A 28 -2.92 2.60 8.60
N PHE A 29 -3.65 2.77 9.72
CA PHE A 29 -4.41 1.68 10.32
C PHE A 29 -5.47 1.19 9.34
N THR A 30 -5.49 -0.11 9.08
CA THR A 30 -6.33 -0.72 8.06
C THR A 30 -6.92 -2.02 8.54
N VAL A 31 -8.16 -2.27 8.15
CA VAL A 31 -8.88 -3.55 8.31
C VAL A 31 -9.18 -4.08 6.91
N LEU A 32 -8.65 -5.25 6.61
CA LEU A 32 -8.76 -5.90 5.31
C LEU A 32 -9.53 -7.20 5.44
N LEU A 33 -10.32 -7.52 4.43
CA LEU A 33 -10.76 -8.88 4.16
C LEU A 33 -9.82 -9.48 3.12
N VAL A 34 -9.15 -10.56 3.48
CA VAL A 34 -8.12 -11.21 2.64
C VAL A 34 -8.54 -12.65 2.36
N ASP A 35 -8.55 -13.02 1.10
CA ASP A 35 -8.72 -14.42 0.70
C ASP A 35 -7.38 -15.15 0.86
N VAL A 36 -7.33 -16.05 1.82
CA VAL A 36 -6.15 -16.89 2.11
C VAL A 36 -6.53 -18.33 1.75
N ASP A 37 -6.06 -18.82 0.61
CA ASP A 37 -6.32 -20.17 0.10
C ASP A 37 -7.83 -20.55 -0.02
N GLY A 38 -8.68 -19.56 -0.28
CA GLY A 38 -10.13 -19.71 -0.40
C GLY A 38 -10.91 -19.42 0.89
N ASP A 39 -10.22 -19.12 1.99
CA ASP A 39 -10.84 -18.76 3.26
C ASP A 39 -10.73 -17.25 3.53
N PRO A 40 -11.84 -16.56 3.86
CA PRO A 40 -11.82 -15.14 4.16
C PRO A 40 -11.25 -14.89 5.56
N VAL A 41 -10.14 -14.15 5.65
CA VAL A 41 -9.47 -13.78 6.89
C VAL A 41 -9.52 -12.27 7.08
N THR A 42 -9.97 -11.81 8.24
CA THR A 42 -9.87 -10.40 8.61
C THR A 42 -8.46 -10.09 9.10
N VAL A 43 -7.74 -9.27 8.36
CA VAL A 43 -6.37 -8.82 8.69
C VAL A 43 -6.42 -7.38 9.19
N VAL A 44 -5.81 -7.12 10.34
CA VAL A 44 -5.73 -5.79 10.97
C VAL A 44 -4.28 -5.40 11.14
N GLY A 45 -3.89 -4.25 10.62
CA GLY A 45 -2.51 -3.78 10.71
C GLY A 45 -2.33 -2.37 10.19
N GLU A 46 -1.10 -1.91 10.07
CA GLU A 46 -0.77 -0.61 9.52
C GLU A 46 -0.19 -0.78 8.11
N VAL A 47 -0.88 -0.22 7.13
CA VAL A 47 -0.41 -0.14 5.75
C VAL A 47 -0.79 1.22 5.16
N PRO A 48 0.14 1.91 4.50
CA PRO A 48 -0.07 3.31 4.11
C PRO A 48 -1.17 3.50 3.07
N GLU A 49 -1.27 2.61 2.14
CA GLU A 49 -2.25 2.62 1.05
C GLU A 49 -2.35 1.21 0.50
N ILE A 50 -3.55 0.69 0.33
CA ILE A 50 -3.81 -0.65 -0.19
C ILE A 50 -5.10 -0.64 -1.00
N ALA A 51 -5.18 -1.50 -2.01
CA ALA A 51 -6.35 -1.64 -2.86
C ALA A 51 -6.80 -3.10 -2.96
N GLU A 52 -8.08 -3.28 -3.26
CA GLU A 52 -8.62 -4.58 -3.60
C GLU A 52 -7.88 -5.21 -4.79
N GLY A 53 -7.68 -6.51 -4.75
CA GLY A 53 -6.93 -7.26 -5.76
C GLY A 53 -5.42 -7.26 -5.56
N GLU A 54 -4.86 -6.50 -4.62
CA GLU A 54 -3.45 -6.63 -4.27
C GLU A 54 -3.19 -7.93 -3.52
N GLU A 55 -2.04 -8.52 -3.75
CA GLU A 55 -1.56 -9.64 -2.95
C GLU A 55 -0.78 -9.11 -1.75
N ILE A 56 -1.01 -9.70 -0.59
CA ILE A 56 -0.27 -9.37 0.63
C ILE A 56 0.33 -10.61 1.27
N THR A 57 1.41 -10.39 1.99
CA THR A 57 1.92 -11.31 2.98
C THR A 57 1.93 -10.59 4.32
N ALA A 58 1.15 -11.09 5.26
CA ALA A 58 1.05 -10.54 6.60
C ALA A 58 1.76 -11.43 7.61
N THR A 59 2.60 -10.83 8.45
CA THR A 59 3.28 -11.51 9.56
C THR A 59 2.71 -11.00 10.88
N GLY A 60 2.24 -11.91 11.72
CA GLY A 60 1.56 -11.54 12.96
C GLY A 60 0.95 -12.72 13.70
N ASN A 61 -0.15 -12.50 14.39
CA ASN A 61 -0.82 -13.53 15.19
C ASN A 61 -2.34 -13.41 15.13
N TYR A 62 -3.04 -14.53 15.20
CA TYR A 62 -4.49 -14.51 15.40
C TYR A 62 -4.84 -14.03 16.79
N LYS A 63 -5.81 -13.12 16.88
CA LYS A 63 -6.37 -12.60 18.14
C LYS A 63 -7.89 -12.58 18.08
N VAL A 64 -8.52 -12.88 19.19
CA VAL A 64 -9.98 -12.79 19.34
C VAL A 64 -10.31 -11.36 19.76
N HIS A 65 -11.08 -10.66 18.93
CA HIS A 65 -11.66 -9.36 19.28
C HIS A 65 -13.08 -9.57 19.85
N GLY A 66 -13.41 -8.90 20.96
CA GLY A 66 -14.67 -9.13 21.66
C GLY A 66 -15.94 -8.87 20.82
N THR A 67 -15.87 -7.99 19.83
CA THR A 67 -17.01 -7.62 18.97
C THR A 67 -16.90 -8.22 17.56
N TYR A 68 -15.70 -8.34 17.01
CA TYR A 68 -15.47 -8.67 15.60
C TYR A 68 -14.93 -10.09 15.37
N GLY A 69 -14.86 -10.91 16.43
CA GLY A 69 -14.43 -12.30 16.31
C GLY A 69 -12.92 -12.47 16.13
N VAL A 70 -12.53 -13.53 15.43
CA VAL A 70 -11.12 -13.84 15.18
C VAL A 70 -10.57 -12.92 14.09
N GLN A 71 -9.44 -12.28 14.38
CA GLN A 71 -8.73 -11.40 13.43
C GLN A 71 -7.25 -11.76 13.43
N PHE A 72 -6.61 -11.67 12.28
CA PHE A 72 -5.16 -11.74 12.17
C PHE A 72 -4.57 -10.35 12.40
N ARG A 73 -3.88 -10.16 13.52
CA ARG A 73 -3.23 -8.90 13.84
C ARG A 73 -1.82 -8.90 13.29
N ALA A 74 -1.64 -8.20 12.18
CA ALA A 74 -0.37 -8.09 11.51
C ALA A 74 0.53 -7.05 12.18
N GLU A 75 1.79 -7.42 12.40
CA GLU A 75 2.88 -6.53 12.79
C GLU A 75 3.58 -5.97 11.55
N LEU A 76 3.58 -6.75 10.45
CA LEU A 76 4.12 -6.37 9.16
C LEU A 76 3.16 -6.83 8.07
N ILE A 77 2.88 -5.94 7.10
CA ILE A 77 2.15 -6.26 5.87
C ILE A 77 3.05 -5.90 4.69
N GLU A 78 3.51 -6.93 4.00
CA GLU A 78 4.25 -6.81 2.75
C GLU A 78 3.25 -6.89 1.59
N ARG A 79 3.38 -6.03 0.61
CA ARG A 79 2.45 -5.91 -0.52
C ARG A 79 3.13 -6.33 -1.81
N THR A 80 2.42 -7.09 -2.62
CA THR A 80 2.85 -7.49 -3.96
C THR A 80 1.80 -7.04 -4.96
N LEU A 81 2.24 -6.59 -6.12
CA LEU A 81 1.31 -6.28 -7.21
C LEU A 81 0.66 -7.56 -7.70
N PRO A 82 -0.64 -7.48 -8.09
CA PRO A 82 -1.35 -8.63 -8.62
C PRO A 82 -0.68 -9.15 -9.89
N ALA A 83 -0.50 -10.46 -9.97
CA ALA A 83 0.18 -11.12 -11.10
C ALA A 83 -0.79 -11.74 -12.11
N THR A 84 -2.02 -12.04 -11.72
CA THR A 84 -3.02 -12.67 -12.59
C THR A 84 -3.98 -11.64 -13.20
N ALA A 85 -4.47 -11.89 -14.41
CA ALA A 85 -5.43 -11.00 -15.09
C ALA A 85 -6.68 -10.73 -14.24
N GLY A 86 -7.17 -11.71 -13.48
CA GLY A 86 -8.31 -11.56 -12.58
C GLY A 86 -8.04 -10.58 -11.45
N ALA A 87 -6.93 -10.75 -10.74
CA ALA A 87 -6.49 -9.88 -9.66
C ALA A 87 -6.12 -8.46 -10.18
N ILE A 88 -5.45 -8.37 -11.34
CA ILE A 88 -5.13 -7.10 -12.00
C ILE A 88 -6.43 -6.34 -12.36
N ARG A 89 -7.43 -7.04 -12.88
CA ARG A 89 -8.73 -6.43 -13.19
C ARG A 89 -9.39 -5.87 -11.93
N LYS A 90 -9.40 -6.63 -10.84
CA LYS A 90 -9.96 -6.20 -9.55
C LYS A 90 -9.21 -4.96 -9.04
N TYR A 91 -7.90 -5.01 -9.00
CA TYR A 91 -7.02 -3.91 -8.62
C TYR A 91 -7.26 -2.62 -9.42
N LEU A 92 -7.31 -2.70 -10.75
CA LEU A 92 -7.56 -1.52 -11.58
C LEU A 92 -9.00 -1.00 -11.47
N SER A 93 -9.95 -1.88 -11.15
CA SER A 93 -11.38 -1.53 -10.99
C SER A 93 -11.68 -0.87 -9.65
N SER A 94 -10.87 -1.10 -8.60
CA SER A 94 -11.04 -0.49 -7.27
C SER A 94 -10.77 1.02 -7.23
N GLY A 95 -10.26 1.58 -8.33
CA GLY A 95 -9.88 2.98 -8.41
C GLY A 95 -8.43 3.24 -7.99
N ALA A 96 -7.65 2.18 -7.80
CA ALA A 96 -6.22 2.26 -7.49
C ALA A 96 -5.44 3.15 -8.47
N VAL A 97 -5.88 3.25 -9.72
CA VAL A 97 -5.30 4.17 -10.72
C VAL A 97 -6.34 5.19 -11.15
N LYS A 98 -6.13 6.47 -10.86
CA LYS A 98 -7.05 7.54 -11.24
C LYS A 98 -7.28 7.57 -12.75
N GLY A 99 -8.54 7.69 -13.15
CA GLY A 99 -8.94 7.71 -14.56
C GLY A 99 -9.22 6.33 -15.18
N LEU A 100 -9.00 5.24 -14.41
CA LEU A 100 -9.39 3.88 -14.76
C LEU A 100 -10.65 3.47 -13.97
N GLY A 101 -11.78 3.43 -14.65
CA GLY A 101 -12.99 2.82 -14.08
C GLY A 101 -13.12 1.34 -14.47
N PRO A 102 -14.05 0.57 -13.83
CA PRO A 102 -14.19 -0.87 -14.02
C PRO A 102 -14.37 -1.32 -15.48
N ALA A 103 -15.14 -0.57 -16.26
CA ALA A 103 -15.37 -0.90 -17.68
C ALA A 103 -14.11 -0.73 -18.54
N LEU A 104 -13.25 0.22 -18.20
CA LEU A 104 -12.01 0.46 -18.91
C LEU A 104 -10.94 -0.54 -18.48
N ALA A 105 -10.81 -0.79 -17.17
CA ALA A 105 -9.96 -1.83 -16.60
C ALA A 105 -10.24 -3.20 -17.24
N GLY A 106 -11.52 -3.58 -17.34
CA GLY A 106 -11.90 -4.83 -17.99
C GLY A 106 -11.46 -4.94 -19.45
N ARG A 107 -11.54 -3.85 -20.22
CA ARG A 107 -11.07 -3.81 -21.62
C ARG A 107 -9.56 -3.88 -21.76
N ILE A 108 -8.83 -3.20 -20.89
CA ILE A 108 -7.35 -3.21 -20.87
C ILE A 108 -6.87 -4.62 -20.56
N VAL A 109 -7.40 -5.22 -19.48
CA VAL A 109 -7.01 -6.58 -19.08
C VAL A 109 -7.43 -7.63 -20.11
N ALA A 110 -8.59 -7.49 -20.76
CA ALA A 110 -9.00 -8.37 -21.86
C ALA A 110 -8.03 -8.29 -23.06
N ARG A 111 -7.36 -7.15 -23.29
CA ARG A 111 -6.39 -6.96 -24.37
C ARG A 111 -5.00 -7.46 -24.03
N PHE A 112 -4.54 -7.24 -22.81
CA PHE A 112 -3.14 -7.41 -22.41
C PHE A 112 -2.94 -8.54 -21.35
N GLY A 113 -4.01 -9.07 -20.77
CA GLY A 113 -3.92 -10.16 -19.79
C GLY A 113 -3.04 -9.82 -18.59
N ASP A 114 -2.16 -10.75 -18.24
CA ASP A 114 -1.23 -10.63 -17.10
C ASP A 114 -0.15 -9.56 -17.33
N ASP A 115 0.13 -9.19 -18.58
CA ASP A 115 1.12 -8.15 -18.93
C ASP A 115 0.59 -6.71 -18.71
N THR A 116 -0.68 -6.56 -18.33
CA THR A 116 -1.35 -5.25 -18.24
C THR A 116 -0.57 -4.23 -17.42
N LEU A 117 -0.11 -4.59 -16.23
CA LEU A 117 0.61 -3.65 -15.35
C LEU A 117 1.97 -3.27 -15.91
N THR A 118 2.67 -4.23 -16.53
CA THR A 118 3.96 -3.97 -17.21
C THR A 118 3.80 -3.00 -18.38
N ILE A 119 2.70 -3.14 -19.14
CA ILE A 119 2.40 -2.23 -20.26
C ILE A 119 2.03 -0.83 -19.74
N ILE A 120 1.23 -0.72 -18.69
CA ILE A 120 0.91 0.58 -18.08
C ILE A 120 2.18 1.29 -17.58
N GLU A 121 3.12 0.53 -17.01
CA GLU A 121 4.37 1.05 -16.45
C GLU A 121 5.37 1.48 -17.53
N LYS A 122 5.61 0.61 -18.52
CA LYS A 122 6.75 0.74 -19.47
C LYS A 122 6.36 1.25 -20.84
N GLU A 123 5.16 0.93 -21.30
CA GLU A 123 4.67 1.19 -22.66
C GLU A 123 3.24 1.76 -22.64
N PRO A 124 2.97 2.84 -21.87
CA PRO A 124 1.60 3.35 -21.70
C PRO A 124 0.93 3.78 -23.00
N GLU A 125 1.70 4.12 -24.03
CA GLU A 125 1.20 4.45 -25.36
C GLU A 125 0.43 3.29 -26.01
N ARG A 126 0.76 2.04 -25.68
CA ARG A 126 0.04 0.85 -26.17
C ARG A 126 -1.39 0.75 -25.65
N LEU A 127 -1.71 1.46 -24.59
CA LEU A 127 -3.10 1.53 -24.12
C LEU A 127 -4.04 2.14 -25.16
N THR A 128 -3.52 2.88 -26.15
CA THR A 128 -4.30 3.39 -27.27
C THR A 128 -4.89 2.28 -28.18
N GLU A 129 -4.34 1.06 -28.14
CA GLU A 129 -4.91 -0.11 -28.79
C GLU A 129 -6.30 -0.48 -28.22
N VAL A 130 -6.62 0.01 -27.03
CA VAL A 130 -7.90 -0.26 -26.36
C VAL A 130 -8.91 0.83 -26.70
N ARG A 131 -10.05 0.42 -27.23
CA ARG A 131 -11.13 1.35 -27.61
C ARG A 131 -11.55 2.25 -26.44
N GLY A 132 -11.50 3.57 -26.66
CA GLY A 132 -11.87 4.58 -25.66
C GLY A 132 -10.71 5.11 -24.84
N ILE A 133 -9.47 4.81 -25.24
CA ILE A 133 -8.26 5.41 -24.67
C ILE A 133 -7.58 6.26 -25.74
N SER A 134 -7.55 7.57 -25.53
CA SER A 134 -6.74 8.49 -26.34
C SER A 134 -5.27 8.49 -25.89
N ALA A 135 -4.36 8.97 -26.72
CA ALA A 135 -2.95 9.10 -26.37
C ALA A 135 -2.73 9.93 -25.09
N GLU A 136 -3.49 11.03 -24.93
CA GLU A 136 -3.43 11.85 -23.71
C GLU A 136 -3.88 11.07 -22.48
N LYS A 137 -4.95 10.29 -22.60
CA LYS A 137 -5.46 9.46 -21.51
C LYS A 137 -4.47 8.33 -21.16
N ALA A 138 -3.88 7.70 -22.15
CA ALA A 138 -2.86 6.69 -21.99
C ALA A 138 -1.66 7.22 -21.17
N ARG A 139 -1.16 8.41 -21.56
CA ARG A 139 -0.07 9.09 -20.84
C ARG A 139 -0.46 9.40 -19.39
N LYS A 140 -1.64 9.96 -19.13
CA LYS A 140 -2.11 10.26 -17.77
C LYS A 140 -2.24 9.00 -16.90
N ILE A 141 -2.70 7.90 -17.47
CA ILE A 141 -2.77 6.61 -16.75
C ILE A 141 -1.37 6.13 -16.37
N GLY A 142 -0.42 6.18 -17.30
CA GLY A 142 0.97 5.79 -17.03
C GLY A 142 1.63 6.66 -15.96
N GLU A 143 1.48 7.99 -16.05
CA GLU A 143 2.00 8.95 -15.07
C GLU A 143 1.43 8.70 -13.67
N GLU A 144 0.11 8.47 -13.57
CA GLU A 144 -0.55 8.19 -12.30
C GLU A 144 -0.10 6.85 -11.71
N TYR A 145 0.05 5.81 -12.54
CA TYR A 145 0.57 4.52 -12.12
C TYR A 145 2.01 4.63 -11.61
N GLN A 146 2.90 5.32 -12.34
CA GLN A 146 4.29 5.54 -11.93
C GLN A 146 4.38 6.34 -10.63
N ARG A 147 3.50 7.34 -10.44
CA ARG A 147 3.42 8.10 -9.20
C ARG A 147 3.10 7.20 -8.00
N GLN A 148 2.13 6.30 -8.15
CA GLN A 148 1.77 5.35 -7.10
C GLN A 148 2.83 4.29 -6.87
N PHE A 149 3.48 3.82 -7.93
CA PHE A 149 4.60 2.89 -7.81
C PHE A 149 5.78 3.51 -7.03
N GLY A 150 6.07 4.78 -7.26
CA GLY A 150 7.07 5.53 -6.50
C GLY A 150 6.74 5.60 -5.00
N ILE A 151 5.48 5.83 -4.64
CA ILE A 151 5.01 5.78 -3.23
C ILE A 151 5.28 4.41 -2.64
N ARG A 152 4.90 3.33 -3.34
CA ARG A 152 5.05 1.96 -2.86
C ARG A 152 6.51 1.57 -2.60
N SER A 153 7.40 1.89 -3.53
CA SER A 153 8.83 1.58 -3.40
C SER A 153 9.47 2.28 -2.21
N VAL A 154 9.08 3.54 -1.95
CA VAL A 154 9.51 4.29 -0.77
C VAL A 154 8.96 3.66 0.51
N MET A 155 7.69 3.26 0.53
CA MET A 155 7.07 2.62 1.69
C MET A 155 7.70 1.27 2.01
N SER A 156 7.99 0.46 1.00
CA SER A 156 8.69 -0.81 1.15
C SER A 156 10.11 -0.60 1.72
N LEU A 157 10.83 0.41 1.22
CA LEU A 157 12.15 0.76 1.75
C LEU A 157 12.08 1.16 3.23
N LEU A 158 11.12 1.99 3.62
CA LEU A 158 10.97 2.44 5.01
C LEU A 158 10.54 1.29 5.94
N ALA A 159 9.68 0.41 5.47
CA ALA A 159 9.31 -0.81 6.19
C ALA A 159 10.53 -1.72 6.41
N SER A 160 11.39 -1.90 5.41
CA SER A 160 12.63 -2.68 5.54
C SER A 160 13.63 -2.07 6.54
N LEU A 161 13.54 -0.75 6.78
CA LEU A 161 14.31 -0.03 7.81
C LEU A 161 13.63 -0.07 9.19
N GLY A 162 12.52 -0.79 9.34
CA GLY A 162 11.78 -0.91 10.59
C GLY A 162 11.05 0.37 11.01
N LEU A 163 10.80 1.30 10.09
CA LEU A 163 10.09 2.54 10.38
C LEU A 163 8.58 2.33 10.28
N PRO A 164 7.78 2.87 11.24
CA PRO A 164 6.33 2.77 11.21
C PRO A 164 5.72 3.37 9.94
N ALA A 165 4.61 2.80 9.47
CA ALA A 165 3.88 3.28 8.29
C ALA A 165 3.52 4.77 8.39
N ALA A 166 3.12 5.25 9.56
CA ALA A 166 2.84 6.67 9.80
C ALA A 166 4.05 7.58 9.53
N THR A 167 5.28 7.12 9.82
CA THR A 167 6.51 7.86 9.48
C THR A 167 6.74 7.89 7.98
N ALA A 168 6.47 6.78 7.31
CA ALA A 168 6.57 6.67 5.87
C ALA A 168 5.60 7.62 5.15
N ILE A 169 4.36 7.69 5.58
CA ILE A 169 3.34 8.62 5.05
C ILE A 169 3.79 10.08 5.22
N LYS A 170 4.31 10.45 6.40
CA LYS A 170 4.80 11.81 6.66
C LYS A 170 6.01 12.15 5.78
N ALA A 171 6.94 11.23 5.62
CA ALA A 171 8.10 11.38 4.75
C ALA A 171 7.67 11.59 3.29
N TRP A 172 6.76 10.77 2.79
CA TRP A 172 6.22 10.90 1.44
C TRP A 172 5.49 12.23 1.23
N ARG A 173 4.64 12.65 2.16
CA ARG A 173 3.96 13.96 2.09
C ARG A 173 4.94 15.13 2.04
N ARG A 174 6.12 14.98 2.64
CA ARG A 174 7.15 16.01 2.69
C ARG A 174 8.01 16.09 1.45
N TRP A 175 8.48 14.95 0.94
CA TRP A 175 9.50 14.87 -0.10
C TRP A 175 9.00 14.26 -1.42
N GLY A 176 7.80 13.68 -1.44
CA GLY A 176 7.22 13.07 -2.64
C GLY A 176 8.14 12.03 -3.26
N ALA A 177 8.31 12.07 -4.57
CA ALA A 177 9.17 11.14 -5.31
C ALA A 177 10.65 11.18 -4.88
N ASN A 178 11.12 12.29 -4.29
CA ASN A 178 12.50 12.43 -3.82
C ASN A 178 12.74 11.74 -2.47
N THR A 179 11.72 11.17 -1.84
CA THR A 179 11.84 10.51 -0.52
C THR A 179 12.89 9.40 -0.54
N ALA A 180 12.94 8.61 -1.60
CA ALA A 180 13.93 7.53 -1.72
C ALA A 180 15.39 8.04 -1.72
N ASP A 181 15.64 9.16 -2.39
CA ASP A 181 16.99 9.74 -2.47
C ASP A 181 17.39 10.43 -1.17
N VAL A 182 16.44 11.10 -0.51
CA VAL A 182 16.65 11.68 0.84
C VAL A 182 17.00 10.57 1.84
N LEU A 183 16.28 9.45 1.81
CA LEU A 183 16.52 8.33 2.73
C LEU A 183 17.82 7.58 2.45
N LYS A 184 18.25 7.50 1.19
CA LYS A 184 19.56 6.94 0.85
C LYS A 184 20.71 7.80 1.36
N SER A 185 20.54 9.13 1.38
CA SER A 185 21.53 10.08 1.87
C SER A 185 21.47 10.25 3.39
N ASP A 186 20.29 10.22 4.00
CA ASP A 186 20.06 10.30 5.44
C ASP A 186 18.86 9.44 5.87
N PRO A 187 19.08 8.17 6.29
CA PRO A 187 18.01 7.29 6.73
C PRO A 187 17.25 7.79 7.98
N TYR A 188 17.83 8.69 8.76
CA TYR A 188 17.23 9.24 9.98
C TYR A 188 16.50 10.56 9.76
N ALA A 189 16.53 11.13 8.57
CA ALA A 189 15.82 12.37 8.25
C ALA A 189 14.33 12.35 8.68
N PRO A 190 13.54 11.27 8.48
CA PRO A 190 12.15 11.23 8.92
C PRO A 190 11.98 11.33 10.44
N VAL A 191 12.89 10.76 11.21
CA VAL A 191 12.83 10.74 12.68
C VAL A 191 13.22 12.10 13.25
N SER A 192 14.23 12.75 12.71
CA SER A 192 14.68 14.07 13.12
C SER A 192 13.60 15.14 12.95
N TYR A 193 12.79 15.07 11.88
CA TYR A 193 11.72 16.04 11.62
C TYR A 193 10.47 15.85 12.47
N THR A 194 10.19 14.66 12.99
CA THR A 194 9.07 14.44 13.91
C THR A 194 9.31 15.03 15.29
N HIS A 195 10.57 15.15 15.72
CA HIS A 195 10.94 15.75 17.00
C HIS A 195 11.04 17.29 16.95
N LEU A 196 11.41 17.89 15.82
CA LEU A 196 11.60 19.35 15.73
C LEU A 196 10.28 20.14 15.78
N ARG A 197 9.15 19.59 15.37
CA ARG A 197 7.85 20.26 15.45
C ARG A 197 7.32 20.44 16.88
N ALA A 198 7.80 19.66 17.85
CA ALA A 198 7.39 19.80 19.25
C ALA A 198 8.08 21.00 19.96
N HIS A 199 9.17 21.52 19.41
CA HIS A 199 9.89 22.65 19.97
C HIS A 199 9.55 24.01 19.36
N GLU A 200 9.03 24.09 18.13
CA GLU A 200 8.70 25.36 17.50
C GLU A 200 7.41 26.00 18.00
N THR A 201 6.48 25.22 18.57
CA THR A 201 5.22 25.75 19.12
C THR A 201 5.36 26.44 20.48
N ARG A 202 6.55 26.43 21.12
CA ARG A 202 6.77 27.08 22.42
C ARG A 202 7.42 28.47 22.36
N ARG A 203 7.74 29.02 21.18
CA ARG A 203 8.44 30.32 21.07
C ARG A 203 7.60 31.50 20.67
N HIS A 204 6.28 31.38 20.53
CA HIS A 204 5.42 32.51 20.18
C HIS A 204 4.29 32.81 21.19
N LEU A 205 4.54 32.65 22.48
CA LEU A 205 3.66 33.16 23.52
C LEU A 205 4.49 33.75 24.65
N VAL A 206 5.17 34.85 24.37
CA VAL A 206 5.51 35.87 25.37
C VAL A 206 5.67 37.21 24.61
N CYS A 207 4.65 38.00 24.60
CA CYS A 207 4.58 39.44 24.84
C CYS A 207 3.12 39.85 24.80
#